data_b9806d0f9cd486195a53267c101e7cba
#
_entry.id   b9806d0f9cd486195a53267c101e7cba
#
_cell.length_a   1.000
_cell.length_b   1.000
_cell.length_c   1.000
_cell.angle_alpha   90.00
_cell.angle_beta   90.00
_cell.angle_gamma   90.00
#
_symmetry.space_group_name_H-M   'P 1'
#
loop_
_entity.id
_entity.type
_entity.pdbx_description
1 polymer ?
#
loop_
_entity_poly.entity_id
_entity_poly.type
_entity_poly.pdbx_seq_one_letter_code
_entity_poly.pdbx_strand_id
1 'polypeptide(L)'
;MRQRLKDERFQEFVARIGKKQIKDLLEDLTKIPAHEADRSYYSDWGDPREFTLSDMGIGECAGEVVSQAEFTLAASERELFEAQLLLDSGYMQQAAKVAYASMVRAAQGLVKDQNPSISEDDNQIVAEFTRRFYDTQLFWDKYAGGKFAEYLFKAREFIASGKLPDADRAVQLLQEAQLFIDAAHDCHNKLRGPAPSAAAIAPAAHPSA
;
A
#
# COMPACT_ATOMS: atom_id res chain seq x y z
N MET A 1 26.87 -10.48 -31.42
CA MET A 1 26.86 -11.93 -31.68
C MET A 1 27.70 -12.35 -32.93
N ARG A 2 28.78 -11.65 -33.25
CA ARG A 2 29.62 -11.95 -34.44
C ARG A 2 30.49 -13.23 -34.30
N GLN A 3 30.57 -13.82 -33.09
CA GLN A 3 31.43 -14.98 -32.81
C GLN A 3 30.68 -16.32 -32.78
N ARG A 4 29.36 -16.32 -32.97
CA ARG A 4 28.55 -17.54 -33.07
C ARG A 4 28.72 -18.17 -34.45
N LEU A 5 28.97 -19.48 -34.46
CA LEU A 5 29.06 -20.25 -35.70
C LEU A 5 27.69 -20.38 -36.37
N LYS A 6 27.68 -20.65 -37.68
CA LYS A 6 26.44 -20.91 -38.41
C LYS A 6 25.75 -22.15 -37.80
N ASP A 7 24.47 -22.04 -37.53
CA ASP A 7 23.60 -23.09 -36.96
C ASP A 7 23.93 -23.51 -35.50
N GLU A 8 24.89 -22.87 -34.84
CA GLU A 8 25.21 -23.09 -33.42
C GLU A 8 24.10 -22.54 -32.52
N ARG A 9 23.55 -23.36 -31.59
CA ARG A 9 22.62 -22.91 -30.57
C ARG A 9 23.30 -22.01 -29.55
N PHE A 10 22.56 -21.12 -28.91
CA PHE A 10 23.14 -20.22 -27.92
C PHE A 10 23.81 -20.96 -26.75
N GLN A 11 23.22 -22.04 -26.27
CA GLN A 11 23.82 -22.87 -25.22
C GLN A 11 25.14 -23.52 -25.64
N GLU A 12 25.25 -23.98 -26.88
CA GLU A 12 26.48 -24.56 -27.45
C GLU A 12 27.56 -23.50 -27.59
N PHE A 13 27.18 -22.30 -28.06
CA PHE A 13 28.05 -21.13 -28.10
C PHE A 13 28.61 -20.78 -26.71
N VAL A 14 27.73 -20.70 -25.67
CA VAL A 14 28.14 -20.41 -24.30
C VAL A 14 29.08 -21.48 -23.75
N ALA A 15 28.77 -22.77 -24.01
CA ALA A 15 29.61 -23.89 -23.60
C ALA A 15 31.00 -23.87 -24.28
N ARG A 16 31.04 -23.56 -25.60
CA ARG A 16 32.29 -23.50 -26.37
C ARG A 16 33.17 -22.33 -25.99
N ILE A 17 32.59 -21.15 -25.81
CA ILE A 17 33.32 -19.92 -25.46
C ILE A 17 33.78 -19.94 -23.99
N GLY A 18 32.97 -20.49 -23.11
CA GLY A 18 33.23 -20.54 -21.67
C GLY A 18 32.93 -19.27 -20.93
N LYS A 19 32.67 -19.39 -19.63
CA LYS A 19 32.19 -18.27 -18.77
C LYS A 19 33.15 -17.09 -18.73
N LYS A 20 34.48 -17.36 -18.72
CA LYS A 20 35.48 -16.28 -18.63
C LYS A 20 35.45 -15.39 -19.85
N GLN A 21 35.47 -15.98 -21.04
CA GLN A 21 35.49 -15.21 -22.27
C GLN A 21 34.15 -14.48 -22.54
N ILE A 22 33.02 -15.05 -22.08
CA ILE A 22 31.72 -14.35 -22.11
C ILE A 22 31.73 -13.14 -21.17
N LYS A 23 32.28 -13.29 -19.95
CA LYS A 23 32.44 -12.16 -19.04
C LYS A 23 33.27 -11.05 -19.66
N ASP A 24 34.39 -11.37 -20.28
CA ASP A 24 35.27 -10.41 -20.94
C ASP A 24 34.56 -9.72 -22.11
N LEU A 25 33.73 -10.44 -22.88
CA LEU A 25 32.91 -9.89 -23.96
C LEU A 25 31.80 -8.94 -23.50
N LEU A 26 31.35 -9.09 -22.27
CA LEU A 26 30.29 -8.30 -21.67
C LEU A 26 30.83 -7.18 -20.76
N GLU A 27 32.14 -7.14 -20.54
CA GLU A 27 32.75 -6.20 -19.58
C GLU A 27 32.41 -4.73 -19.90
N ASP A 28 32.45 -4.37 -21.19
CA ASP A 28 32.12 -3.00 -21.61
C ASP A 28 30.65 -2.64 -21.39
N LEU A 29 29.76 -3.65 -21.40
CA LEU A 29 28.32 -3.48 -21.15
C LEU A 29 27.98 -3.38 -19.66
N THR A 30 28.93 -3.71 -18.79
CA THR A 30 28.75 -3.61 -17.33
C THR A 30 29.17 -2.25 -16.78
N LYS A 31 29.81 -1.42 -17.58
CA LYS A 31 30.25 -0.08 -17.20
C LYS A 31 29.14 0.92 -17.51
N ILE A 32 28.47 1.39 -16.47
CA ILE A 32 27.49 2.46 -16.60
C ILE A 32 28.27 3.78 -16.64
N PRO A 33 28.13 4.58 -17.70
CA PRO A 33 28.77 5.89 -17.76
C PRO A 33 28.19 6.82 -16.69
N ALA A 34 28.93 7.86 -16.32
CA ALA A 34 28.39 8.91 -15.45
C ALA A 34 27.21 9.62 -16.15
N HIS A 35 26.26 10.10 -15.38
CA HIS A 35 25.03 10.74 -15.89
C HIS A 35 25.33 11.88 -16.89
N GLU A 36 26.38 12.68 -16.61
CA GLU A 36 26.81 13.80 -17.48
C GLU A 36 27.43 13.32 -18.81
N ALA A 37 27.93 12.08 -18.85
CA ALA A 37 28.56 11.52 -20.04
C ALA A 37 27.53 10.87 -20.99
N ASP A 38 26.53 10.18 -20.43
CA ASP A 38 25.46 9.58 -21.25
C ASP A 38 24.17 9.43 -20.43
N ARG A 39 23.24 10.35 -20.67
CA ARG A 39 21.93 10.36 -19.98
C ARG A 39 21.00 9.23 -20.39
N SER A 40 21.22 8.61 -21.56
CA SER A 40 20.35 7.54 -22.05
C SER A 40 20.34 6.30 -21.15
N TYR A 41 21.37 6.13 -20.30
CA TYR A 41 21.43 5.06 -19.30
C TYR A 41 20.53 5.29 -18.07
N TYR A 42 19.98 6.51 -17.95
CA TYR A 42 19.19 6.94 -16.79
C TYR A 42 17.73 7.25 -17.14
N SER A 43 17.30 6.88 -18.34
CA SER A 43 15.91 6.96 -18.80
C SER A 43 15.42 5.60 -19.27
N ASP A 44 14.12 5.35 -19.12
CA ASP A 44 13.50 4.14 -19.64
C ASP A 44 13.46 4.15 -21.15
N TRP A 45 13.57 2.97 -21.75
CA TRP A 45 13.52 2.86 -23.19
C TRP A 45 12.16 3.32 -23.73
N GLY A 46 12.17 4.35 -24.53
CA GLY A 46 10.97 4.95 -25.13
C GLY A 46 10.35 6.08 -24.33
N ASP A 47 10.88 6.41 -23.14
CA ASP A 47 10.50 7.61 -22.39
C ASP A 47 11.62 8.66 -22.44
N PRO A 48 11.35 9.88 -22.93
CA PRO A 48 12.36 10.96 -22.98
C PRO A 48 12.71 11.55 -21.61
N ARG A 49 11.95 11.20 -20.55
CA ARG A 49 12.18 11.68 -19.18
C ARG A 49 13.23 10.83 -18.48
N GLU A 50 13.99 11.45 -17.59
CA GLU A 50 14.87 10.72 -16.71
C GLU A 50 14.06 9.90 -15.71
N PHE A 51 14.53 8.70 -15.41
CA PHE A 51 13.93 7.84 -14.38
C PHE A 51 13.95 8.55 -13.03
N THR A 52 12.81 8.57 -12.36
CA THR A 52 12.67 9.05 -10.98
C THR A 52 12.02 7.98 -10.12
N LEU A 53 12.31 7.98 -8.82
CA LEU A 53 11.68 7.04 -7.87
C LEU A 53 10.16 7.23 -7.79
N SER A 54 9.65 8.40 -8.15
CA SER A 54 8.21 8.66 -8.24
C SER A 54 7.53 8.00 -9.43
N ASP A 55 8.30 7.57 -10.44
CA ASP A 55 7.79 6.82 -11.59
C ASP A 55 7.80 5.30 -11.35
N MET A 56 8.42 4.85 -10.26
CA MET A 56 8.35 3.44 -9.86
C MET A 56 6.90 3.06 -9.50
N GLY A 57 6.34 2.19 -10.29
CA GLY A 57 4.98 1.71 -10.10
C GLY A 57 3.96 2.18 -11.15
N ILE A 58 4.37 2.96 -12.12
CA ILE A 58 3.54 3.38 -13.27
C ILE A 58 3.79 2.44 -14.46
N GLY A 59 3.63 1.15 -14.28
CA GLY A 59 3.79 0.18 -15.37
C GLY A 59 3.22 -1.19 -15.01
N GLU A 60 2.81 -1.96 -16.01
CA GLU A 60 2.20 -3.29 -15.83
C GLU A 60 3.11 -4.30 -15.10
N CYS A 61 4.43 -4.06 -15.07
CA CYS A 61 5.43 -4.90 -14.39
C CYS A 61 6.03 -4.25 -13.14
N ALA A 62 5.81 -2.97 -12.89
CA ALA A 62 6.12 -2.33 -11.65
C ALA A 62 4.95 -2.61 -10.71
N GLY A 63 5.17 -3.29 -9.60
CA GLY A 63 4.13 -3.53 -8.61
C GLY A 63 3.43 -2.21 -8.26
N GLU A 64 2.13 -2.27 -8.06
CA GLU A 64 1.35 -1.12 -7.64
C GLU A 64 2.04 -0.45 -6.45
N VAL A 65 2.32 0.85 -6.53
CA VAL A 65 2.89 1.58 -5.40
C VAL A 65 1.83 1.63 -4.32
N VAL A 66 1.96 0.73 -3.36
CA VAL A 66 1.09 0.70 -2.19
C VAL A 66 1.40 1.94 -1.36
N SER A 67 0.43 2.82 -1.20
CA SER A 67 0.59 4.00 -0.35
C SER A 67 0.80 3.61 1.11
N GLN A 68 1.43 4.50 1.89
CA GLN A 68 1.56 4.30 3.35
C GLN A 68 0.20 4.04 4.01
N ALA A 69 -0.85 4.71 3.54
CA ALA A 69 -2.22 4.52 4.02
C ALA A 69 -2.73 3.10 3.70
N GLU A 70 -2.60 2.63 2.46
CA GLU A 70 -3.00 1.27 2.06
C GLU A 70 -2.26 0.20 2.85
N PHE A 71 -0.95 0.37 3.06
CA PHE A 71 -0.17 -0.55 3.89
C PHE A 71 -0.69 -0.59 5.33
N THR A 72 -1.05 0.58 5.89
CA THR A 72 -1.57 0.69 7.26
C THR A 72 -2.99 0.13 7.37
N LEU A 73 -3.84 0.34 6.36
CA LEU A 73 -5.18 -0.26 6.29
C LEU A 73 -5.09 -1.79 6.19
N ALA A 74 -4.23 -2.35 5.34
CA ALA A 74 -4.01 -3.80 5.27
C ALA A 74 -3.45 -4.37 6.58
N ALA A 75 -2.66 -3.59 7.34
CA ALA A 75 -2.22 -3.99 8.68
C ALA A 75 -3.39 -4.02 9.67
N SER A 76 -4.35 -3.09 9.58
CA SER A 76 -5.54 -3.09 10.42
C SER A 76 -6.44 -4.32 10.19
N GLU A 77 -6.58 -4.77 8.95
CA GLU A 77 -7.31 -6.01 8.62
C GLU A 77 -6.65 -7.25 9.25
N ARG A 78 -5.31 -7.33 9.21
CA ARG A 78 -4.58 -8.42 9.85
C ARG A 78 -4.75 -8.41 11.37
N GLU A 79 -4.69 -7.25 12.01
CA GLU A 79 -4.94 -7.11 13.44
C GLU A 79 -6.37 -7.54 13.79
N LEU A 80 -7.37 -7.20 12.96
CA LEU A 80 -8.75 -7.65 13.17
C LEU A 80 -8.89 -9.17 13.02
N PHE A 81 -8.18 -9.77 12.06
CA PHE A 81 -8.13 -11.23 11.94
C PHE A 81 -7.50 -11.90 13.18
N GLU A 82 -6.45 -11.31 13.75
CA GLU A 82 -5.88 -11.76 15.03
C GLU A 82 -6.89 -11.65 16.16
N ALA A 83 -7.69 -10.57 16.21
CA ALA A 83 -8.77 -10.45 17.18
C ALA A 83 -9.82 -11.57 17.05
N GLN A 84 -10.16 -11.98 15.82
CA GLN A 84 -11.05 -13.10 15.58
C GLN A 84 -10.47 -14.42 16.10
N LEU A 85 -9.19 -14.71 15.87
CA LEU A 85 -8.52 -15.90 16.38
C LEU A 85 -8.51 -15.94 17.91
N LEU A 86 -8.32 -14.78 18.55
CA LEU A 86 -8.39 -14.65 20.02
C LEU A 86 -9.80 -14.91 20.54
N LEU A 87 -10.82 -14.39 19.86
CA LEU A 87 -12.23 -14.63 20.22
C LEU A 87 -12.59 -16.09 20.11
N ASP A 88 -12.22 -16.75 19.01
CA ASP A 88 -12.47 -18.18 18.77
C ASP A 88 -11.75 -19.06 19.80
N SER A 89 -10.63 -18.59 20.33
CA SER A 89 -9.86 -19.24 21.41
C SER A 89 -10.39 -18.92 22.81
N GLY A 90 -11.46 -18.14 22.95
CA GLY A 90 -12.07 -17.76 24.22
C GLY A 90 -11.41 -16.60 24.95
N TYR A 91 -10.43 -15.92 24.34
CA TYR A 91 -9.72 -14.77 24.93
C TYR A 91 -10.46 -13.44 24.65
N MET A 92 -11.70 -13.32 25.13
CA MET A 92 -12.64 -12.23 24.80
C MET A 92 -12.07 -10.84 25.11
N GLN A 93 -11.35 -10.67 26.23
CA GLN A 93 -10.77 -9.38 26.61
C GLN A 93 -9.64 -8.96 25.67
N GLN A 94 -8.78 -9.89 25.29
CA GLN A 94 -7.69 -9.64 24.35
C GLN A 94 -8.27 -9.36 22.95
N ALA A 95 -9.25 -10.14 22.50
CA ALA A 95 -9.94 -9.93 21.24
C ALA A 95 -10.53 -8.52 21.14
N ALA A 96 -11.24 -8.06 22.19
CA ALA A 96 -11.80 -6.71 22.24
C ALA A 96 -10.72 -5.61 22.16
N LYS A 97 -9.58 -5.78 22.85
CA LYS A 97 -8.46 -4.82 22.79
C LYS A 97 -7.83 -4.75 21.41
N VAL A 98 -7.61 -5.91 20.78
CA VAL A 98 -7.01 -5.99 19.44
C VAL A 98 -7.99 -5.44 18.39
N ALA A 99 -9.30 -5.71 18.53
CA ALA A 99 -10.31 -5.11 17.65
C ALA A 99 -10.35 -3.57 17.75
N TYR A 100 -10.23 -3.01 18.96
CA TYR A 100 -10.08 -1.54 19.11
C TYR A 100 -8.77 -1.04 18.48
N ALA A 101 -7.65 -1.71 18.72
CA ALA A 101 -6.35 -1.34 18.14
C ALA A 101 -6.39 -1.35 16.60
N SER A 102 -7.09 -2.32 15.99
CA SER A 102 -7.26 -2.37 14.53
C SER A 102 -8.03 -1.16 13.99
N MET A 103 -9.08 -0.67 14.70
CA MET A 103 -9.76 0.57 14.32
C MET A 103 -8.82 1.78 14.42
N VAL A 104 -8.01 1.89 15.50
CA VAL A 104 -7.03 2.98 15.65
C VAL A 104 -5.99 2.92 14.54
N ARG A 105 -5.55 1.73 14.16
CA ARG A 105 -4.63 1.52 13.05
C ARG A 105 -5.22 1.99 11.72
N ALA A 106 -6.48 1.68 11.43
CA ALA A 106 -7.16 2.18 10.23
C ALA A 106 -7.31 3.70 10.23
N ALA A 107 -7.70 4.29 11.37
CA ALA A 107 -7.73 5.75 11.53
C ALA A 107 -6.35 6.38 11.33
N GLN A 108 -5.29 5.76 11.84
CA GLN A 108 -3.90 6.20 11.64
C GLN A 108 -3.52 6.23 10.15
N GLY A 109 -3.91 5.21 9.36
CA GLY A 109 -3.67 5.17 7.92
C GLY A 109 -4.25 6.40 7.22
N LEU A 110 -5.52 6.71 7.48
CA LEU A 110 -6.19 7.87 6.92
C LEU A 110 -5.55 9.20 7.36
N VAL A 111 -5.19 9.32 8.65
CA VAL A 111 -4.59 10.55 9.17
C VAL A 111 -3.19 10.75 8.63
N LYS A 112 -2.35 9.71 8.55
CA LYS A 112 -0.98 9.79 8.02
C LYS A 112 -0.93 10.20 6.55
N ASP A 113 -1.93 9.86 5.76
CA ASP A 113 -2.05 10.31 4.37
C ASP A 113 -2.13 11.85 4.26
N GLN A 114 -2.76 12.51 5.24
CA GLN A 114 -2.87 13.97 5.30
C GLN A 114 -1.83 14.64 6.24
N ASN A 115 -1.29 13.91 7.18
CA ASN A 115 -0.32 14.38 8.17
C ASN A 115 0.73 13.29 8.48
N PRO A 116 1.77 13.14 7.64
CA PRO A 116 2.78 12.09 7.78
C PRO A 116 3.55 12.13 9.11
N SER A 117 3.60 13.29 9.78
CA SER A 117 4.36 13.50 11.02
C SER A 117 3.55 13.28 12.30
N ILE A 118 2.33 12.72 12.20
CA ILE A 118 1.52 12.45 13.39
C ILE A 118 2.23 11.47 14.33
N SER A 119 2.11 11.72 15.63
CA SER A 119 2.53 10.79 16.69
C SER A 119 1.80 9.44 16.55
N GLU A 120 2.40 8.39 17.09
CA GLU A 120 1.78 7.06 17.22
C GLU A 120 0.91 6.91 18.49
N ASP A 121 0.66 8.00 19.21
CA ASP A 121 -0.24 8.01 20.36
C ASP A 121 -1.70 7.89 19.93
N ASP A 122 -2.40 6.88 20.44
CA ASP A 122 -3.79 6.57 20.09
C ASP A 122 -4.73 7.75 20.31
N ASN A 123 -4.50 8.54 21.37
CA ASN A 123 -5.36 9.70 21.68
C ASN A 123 -5.18 10.80 20.64
N GLN A 124 -3.96 11.02 20.18
CA GLN A 124 -3.68 11.99 19.12
C GLN A 124 -4.22 11.52 17.78
N ILE A 125 -4.08 10.24 17.47
CA ILE A 125 -4.66 9.64 16.25
C ILE A 125 -6.18 9.82 16.23
N VAL A 126 -6.87 9.45 17.30
CA VAL A 126 -8.33 9.56 17.38
C VAL A 126 -8.78 11.03 17.35
N ALA A 127 -8.06 11.95 17.99
CA ALA A 127 -8.35 13.38 17.95
C ALA A 127 -8.19 13.96 16.53
N GLU A 128 -7.09 13.62 15.83
CA GLU A 128 -6.87 14.07 14.46
C GLU A 128 -7.86 13.45 13.47
N PHE A 129 -8.21 12.16 13.65
CA PHE A 129 -9.26 11.51 12.88
C PHE A 129 -10.61 12.23 13.07
N THR A 130 -10.98 12.54 14.31
CA THR A 130 -12.21 13.26 14.61
C THR A 130 -12.23 14.60 13.88
N ARG A 131 -11.18 15.40 14.03
CA ARG A 131 -11.09 16.73 13.43
C ARG A 131 -11.07 16.73 11.91
N ARG A 132 -10.37 15.79 11.29
CA ARG A 132 -10.13 15.78 9.83
C ARG A 132 -11.18 15.01 9.04
N PHE A 133 -11.77 13.98 9.65
CA PHE A 133 -12.64 13.03 8.93
C PHE A 133 -14.07 13.02 9.44
N TYR A 134 -14.26 13.03 10.77
CA TYR A 134 -15.62 13.01 11.34
C TYR A 134 -16.29 14.39 11.29
N ASP A 135 -15.65 15.43 11.83
CA ASP A 135 -16.21 16.78 11.89
C ASP A 135 -16.39 17.40 10.49
N THR A 136 -15.54 17.01 9.54
CA THR A 136 -15.62 17.44 8.14
C THR A 136 -16.56 16.61 7.29
N GLN A 137 -17.14 15.55 7.85
CA GLN A 137 -17.99 14.58 7.15
C GLN A 137 -17.30 13.86 5.97
N LEU A 138 -15.97 13.81 5.92
CA LEU A 138 -15.23 13.01 4.95
C LEU A 138 -15.43 11.51 5.21
N PHE A 139 -15.54 11.12 6.48
CA PHE A 139 -15.84 9.74 6.91
C PHE A 139 -17.36 9.57 7.09
N TRP A 140 -18.09 9.80 5.99
CA TRP A 140 -19.55 9.77 5.99
C TRP A 140 -20.07 8.73 5.01
N ASP A 141 -20.90 7.83 5.51
CA ASP A 141 -21.60 6.86 4.68
C ASP A 141 -22.96 7.38 4.22
N LYS A 142 -23.34 7.06 2.99
CA LYS A 142 -24.59 7.52 2.38
C LYS A 142 -25.83 7.07 3.15
N TYR A 143 -25.78 5.89 3.76
CA TYR A 143 -26.92 5.26 4.45
C TYR A 143 -26.79 5.31 5.97
N ALA A 144 -25.58 5.11 6.48
CA ALA A 144 -25.28 5.04 7.92
C ALA A 144 -24.85 6.38 8.52
N GLY A 145 -24.61 7.41 7.69
CA GLY A 145 -24.13 8.71 8.18
C GLY A 145 -22.76 8.58 8.85
N GLY A 146 -22.60 9.19 10.02
CA GLY A 146 -21.38 9.12 10.84
C GLY A 146 -21.25 7.89 11.71
N LYS A 147 -22.19 6.93 11.64
CA LYS A 147 -22.29 5.80 12.56
C LYS A 147 -21.02 4.93 12.59
N PHE A 148 -20.35 4.75 11.46
CA PHE A 148 -19.13 3.93 11.42
C PHE A 148 -18.01 4.59 12.21
N ALA A 149 -17.84 5.92 12.19
CA ALA A 149 -16.88 6.61 13.04
C ALA A 149 -17.24 6.50 14.54
N GLU A 150 -18.52 6.50 14.89
CA GLU A 150 -18.98 6.35 16.27
C GLU A 150 -18.56 5.01 16.88
N TYR A 151 -18.36 3.95 16.07
CA TYR A 151 -17.89 2.68 16.57
C TYR A 151 -16.49 2.78 17.21
N LEU A 152 -15.58 3.55 16.59
CA LEU A 152 -14.26 3.83 17.15
C LEU A 152 -14.38 4.53 18.51
N PHE A 153 -15.25 5.55 18.62
CA PHE A 153 -15.42 6.31 19.86
C PHE A 153 -16.01 5.45 20.98
N LYS A 154 -17.05 4.67 20.67
CA LYS A 154 -17.69 3.74 21.62
C LYS A 154 -16.74 2.61 22.07
N ALA A 155 -15.96 2.07 21.15
CA ALA A 155 -14.93 1.07 21.47
C ALA A 155 -13.88 1.66 22.40
N ARG A 156 -13.39 2.89 22.14
CA ARG A 156 -12.46 3.60 23.01
C ARG A 156 -13.01 3.77 24.43
N GLU A 157 -14.24 4.26 24.56
CA GLU A 157 -14.91 4.44 25.87
C GLU A 157 -15.04 3.10 26.61
N PHE A 158 -15.43 2.04 25.88
CA PHE A 158 -15.57 0.71 26.46
C PHE A 158 -14.22 0.19 27.00
N ILE A 159 -13.15 0.27 26.22
CA ILE A 159 -11.80 -0.17 26.63
C ILE A 159 -11.30 0.66 27.79
N ALA A 160 -11.49 1.99 27.76
CA ALA A 160 -11.08 2.91 28.84
C ALA A 160 -11.85 2.67 30.15
N SER A 161 -13.09 2.16 30.07
CA SER A 161 -13.89 1.83 31.25
C SER A 161 -13.32 0.66 32.08
N GLY A 162 -12.40 -0.13 31.52
CA GLY A 162 -11.84 -1.32 32.14
C GLY A 162 -12.84 -2.49 32.32
N LYS A 163 -14.06 -2.38 31.79
CA LYS A 163 -15.05 -3.45 31.84
C LYS A 163 -14.61 -4.64 31.01
N LEU A 164 -14.87 -5.83 31.53
CA LEU A 164 -14.65 -7.07 30.77
C LEU A 164 -15.81 -7.28 29.80
N PRO A 165 -15.55 -7.57 28.53
CA PRO A 165 -16.58 -7.94 27.60
C PRO A 165 -17.11 -9.35 27.89
N ASP A 166 -18.40 -9.54 27.78
CA ASP A 166 -19.00 -10.85 27.58
C ASP A 166 -18.82 -11.30 26.12
N ALA A 167 -19.26 -12.51 25.80
CA ALA A 167 -19.12 -13.07 24.47
C ALA A 167 -19.83 -12.23 23.39
N ASP A 168 -21.04 -11.80 23.67
CA ASP A 168 -21.86 -11.02 22.74
C ASP A 168 -21.21 -9.64 22.46
N ARG A 169 -20.71 -8.97 23.50
CA ARG A 169 -20.02 -7.68 23.36
C ARG A 169 -18.70 -7.81 22.62
N ALA A 170 -17.95 -8.89 22.86
CA ALA A 170 -16.71 -9.14 22.12
C ALA A 170 -17.00 -9.36 20.61
N VAL A 171 -17.96 -10.20 20.27
CA VAL A 171 -18.42 -10.40 18.88
C VAL A 171 -18.86 -9.09 18.25
N GLN A 172 -19.68 -8.31 18.97
CA GLN A 172 -20.16 -7.02 18.47
C GLN A 172 -18.99 -6.04 18.18
N LEU A 173 -17.99 -5.97 19.08
CA LEU A 173 -16.81 -5.11 18.86
C LEU A 173 -16.03 -5.48 17.60
N LEU A 174 -15.87 -6.76 17.31
CA LEU A 174 -15.21 -7.22 16.09
C LEU A 174 -16.02 -6.84 14.85
N GLN A 175 -17.34 -7.00 14.88
CA GLN A 175 -18.23 -6.59 13.79
C GLN A 175 -18.17 -5.06 13.57
N GLU A 176 -18.23 -4.27 14.66
CA GLU A 176 -18.08 -2.81 14.61
C GLU A 176 -16.71 -2.39 14.05
N ALA A 177 -15.63 -3.13 14.38
CA ALA A 177 -14.29 -2.90 13.86
C ALA A 177 -14.21 -3.20 12.36
N GLN A 178 -14.80 -4.30 11.90
CA GLN A 178 -14.86 -4.61 10.47
C GLN A 178 -15.55 -3.50 9.69
N LEU A 179 -16.72 -3.07 10.13
CA LEU A 179 -17.47 -1.99 9.47
C LEU A 179 -16.70 -0.65 9.47
N PHE A 180 -15.94 -0.36 10.52
CA PHE A 180 -15.09 0.82 10.56
C PHE A 180 -13.94 0.73 9.56
N ILE A 181 -13.26 -0.43 9.47
CA ILE A 181 -12.14 -0.65 8.54
C ILE A 181 -12.63 -0.59 7.10
N ASP A 182 -13.76 -1.23 6.77
CA ASP A 182 -14.38 -1.15 5.45
C ASP A 182 -14.69 0.30 5.05
N ALA A 183 -15.26 1.07 5.97
CA ALA A 183 -15.53 2.49 5.76
C ALA A 183 -14.23 3.32 5.62
N ALA A 184 -13.13 2.91 6.27
CA ALA A 184 -11.83 3.55 6.12
C ALA A 184 -11.24 3.32 4.72
N HIS A 185 -11.35 2.12 4.18
CA HIS A 185 -10.98 1.82 2.79
C HIS A 185 -11.80 2.65 1.80
N ASP A 186 -13.12 2.70 1.98
CA ASP A 186 -14.00 3.50 1.13
C ASP A 186 -13.66 5.00 1.19
N CYS A 187 -13.36 5.51 2.37
CA CYS A 187 -12.95 6.90 2.56
C CYS A 187 -11.62 7.18 1.85
N HIS A 188 -10.63 6.32 2.02
CA HIS A 188 -9.33 6.42 1.34
C HIS A 188 -9.49 6.42 -0.19
N ASN A 189 -10.27 5.48 -0.73
CA ASN A 189 -10.53 5.39 -2.17
C ASN A 189 -11.21 6.65 -2.73
N LYS A 190 -12.17 7.22 -1.99
CA LYS A 190 -12.83 8.48 -2.37
C LYS A 190 -11.86 9.66 -2.40
N LEU A 191 -10.89 9.71 -1.47
CA LEU A 191 -9.91 10.78 -1.41
C LEU A 191 -8.87 10.72 -2.55
N ARG A 192 -8.50 9.55 -2.99
CA ARG A 192 -7.58 9.37 -4.13
C ARG A 192 -8.20 9.69 -5.49
N GLY A 193 -9.53 9.74 -5.56
CA GLY A 193 -10.25 9.90 -6.82
C GLY A 193 -10.21 8.61 -7.67
N PRO A 194 -10.87 8.60 -8.84
CA PRO A 194 -10.80 7.46 -9.73
C PRO A 194 -9.35 7.28 -10.18
N ALA A 195 -8.83 6.04 -10.06
CA ALA A 195 -7.51 5.68 -10.59
C ALA A 195 -7.43 6.15 -12.06
N PRO A 196 -6.29 6.73 -12.50
CA PRO A 196 -6.14 7.11 -13.90
C PRO A 196 -6.43 5.90 -14.77
N SER A 197 -7.49 5.99 -15.56
CA SER A 197 -7.90 4.92 -16.46
C SER A 197 -6.74 4.58 -17.37
N ALA A 198 -6.37 3.30 -17.48
CA ALA A 198 -5.37 2.79 -18.42
C ALA A 198 -5.64 3.19 -19.89
N ALA A 199 -6.81 3.75 -20.19
CA ALA A 199 -7.20 4.28 -21.49
C ALA A 199 -6.58 5.65 -21.83
N ALA A 200 -5.90 6.33 -20.90
CA ALA A 200 -5.32 7.66 -21.14
C ALA A 200 -3.88 7.59 -21.69
N ILE A 201 -3.29 6.40 -21.83
CA ILE A 201 -1.99 6.20 -22.48
C ILE A 201 -2.25 5.88 -23.97
N ALA A 202 -2.70 6.86 -24.73
CA ALA A 202 -2.65 6.77 -26.18
C ALA A 202 -1.16 6.80 -26.60
N PRO A 203 -0.68 5.81 -27.39
CA PRO A 203 0.69 5.86 -27.89
C PRO A 203 0.88 7.12 -28.72
N ALA A 204 1.90 7.90 -28.40
CA ALA A 204 2.29 9.05 -29.19
C ALA A 204 2.54 8.57 -30.64
N ALA A 205 1.82 9.17 -31.59
CA ALA A 205 1.99 8.89 -33.01
C ALA A 205 3.46 9.16 -33.39
N HIS A 206 4.13 8.13 -33.90
CA HIS A 206 5.47 8.29 -34.48
C HIS A 206 5.39 9.25 -35.64
N PRO A 207 6.21 10.33 -35.71
CA PRO A 207 6.35 11.07 -36.95
C PRO A 207 7.10 10.19 -37.93
N SER A 208 6.44 9.85 -39.03
CA SER A 208 7.04 9.21 -40.19
C SER A 208 8.05 10.18 -40.82
N ALA A 209 9.31 9.79 -40.89
CA ALA A 209 10.34 10.41 -41.73
C ALA A 209 10.68 9.47 -42.87
#